data_ac97d82829027c5099b6574c8b5e6838
#
_entry.id   ac97d82829027c5099b6574c8b5e6838
#
_cell.length_a   1.000
_cell.length_b   1.000
_cell.length_c   1.000
_cell.angle_alpha   90.00
_cell.angle_beta   90.00
_cell.angle_gamma   90.00
#
_symmetry.space_group_name_H-M   'P 1'
#
loop_
_entity.id
_entity.type
_entity.pdbx_description
1 polymer ?
#
loop_
_entity_poly.entity_id
_entity_poly.type
_entity_poly.pdbx_seq_one_letter_code
_entity_poly.pdbx_strand_id
1 'polypeptide(L)'
;MAGTRNYQSIGEVLVSVKAEFPDITISKIRFLEAEGLIEPERTPSGYRKFYVEDVERLKSILRMQRDEYLPLKVIKERLLDQGAEGESVDEDGSPSGGEGETSGGGDDLAEAPTGLQMSLEEMSAATGVERDRIKELESFGLVCSHGPDGAKYYDGDDYILLSIVKDFFRFGVEPRHLTMYKHFEEREADFFETIVAPTLRQKNPDARRAASQTLSDLAVTSRKLKQALLRSNLRDNLKSA
;
A
#
# COMPACT_ATOMS: atom_id res chain seq x y z
N MET A 1 -42.64 3.93 15.91
CA MET A 1 -41.33 3.57 16.54
C MET A 1 -40.31 3.33 15.45
N ALA A 2 -39.40 4.25 15.26
CA ALA A 2 -38.31 4.09 14.27
C ALA A 2 -37.30 3.07 14.84
N GLY A 3 -37.23 1.88 14.25
CA GLY A 3 -36.25 0.87 14.63
C GLY A 3 -34.84 1.43 14.46
N THR A 4 -34.06 1.44 15.53
CA THR A 4 -32.65 1.82 15.54
C THR A 4 -31.90 0.91 14.55
N ARG A 5 -31.48 1.44 13.41
CA ARG A 5 -30.70 0.68 12.45
C ARG A 5 -29.35 0.37 13.10
N ASN A 6 -29.03 -0.91 13.23
CA ASN A 6 -27.79 -1.38 13.82
C ASN A 6 -26.62 -1.40 12.80
N TYR A 7 -26.75 -0.72 11.66
CA TYR A 7 -25.74 -0.63 10.63
C TYR A 7 -25.71 0.76 10.00
N GLN A 8 -24.54 1.13 9.47
CA GLN A 8 -24.26 2.40 8.79
C GLN A 8 -24.17 2.19 7.27
N SER A 9 -24.58 3.18 6.53
CA SER A 9 -24.27 3.29 5.09
C SER A 9 -22.84 3.76 4.88
N ILE A 10 -22.27 3.56 3.68
CA ILE A 10 -20.90 4.00 3.35
C ILE A 10 -20.70 5.51 3.57
N GLY A 11 -21.76 6.31 3.37
CA GLY A 11 -21.71 7.76 3.62
C GLY A 11 -21.63 8.09 5.11
N GLU A 12 -22.38 7.37 5.97
CA GLU A 12 -22.34 7.54 7.41
C GLU A 12 -20.99 7.07 7.98
N VAL A 13 -20.45 5.94 7.48
CA VAL A 13 -19.10 5.47 7.80
C VAL A 13 -18.05 6.51 7.44
N LEU A 14 -18.13 7.11 6.24
CA LEU A 14 -17.22 8.17 5.83
C LEU A 14 -17.21 9.33 6.83
N VAL A 15 -18.39 9.78 7.26
CA VAL A 15 -18.51 10.90 8.23
C VAL A 15 -17.90 10.50 9.58
N SER A 16 -18.17 9.29 10.07
CA SER A 16 -17.65 8.83 11.36
C SER A 16 -16.14 8.63 11.38
N VAL A 17 -15.55 8.20 10.24
CA VAL A 17 -14.11 7.94 10.11
C VAL A 17 -13.32 9.20 9.78
N LYS A 18 -13.91 10.20 9.10
CA LYS A 18 -13.27 11.48 8.79
C LYS A 18 -12.79 12.26 10.01
N ALA A 19 -13.40 12.06 11.16
CA ALA A 19 -12.97 12.71 12.40
C ALA A 19 -11.52 12.33 12.79
N GLU A 20 -11.11 11.10 12.51
CA GLU A 20 -9.77 10.58 12.79
C GLU A 20 -8.87 10.56 11.55
N PHE A 21 -9.46 10.39 10.35
CA PHE A 21 -8.79 10.30 9.06
C PHE A 21 -9.41 11.30 8.06
N PRO A 22 -9.00 12.58 8.07
CA PRO A 22 -9.60 13.62 7.23
C PRO A 22 -9.55 13.34 5.73
N ASP A 23 -8.52 12.62 5.29
CA ASP A 23 -8.25 12.31 3.88
C ASP A 23 -8.98 11.06 3.37
N ILE A 24 -9.79 10.38 4.22
CA ILE A 24 -10.54 9.19 3.81
C ILE A 24 -11.61 9.53 2.77
N THR A 25 -11.73 8.71 1.75
CA THR A 25 -12.73 8.83 0.68
C THR A 25 -13.60 7.57 0.56
N ILE A 26 -14.77 7.69 -0.06
CA ILE A 26 -15.61 6.53 -0.39
C ILE A 26 -14.86 5.54 -1.29
N SER A 27 -14.06 6.04 -2.22
CA SER A 27 -13.22 5.22 -3.11
C SER A 27 -12.21 4.39 -2.32
N LYS A 28 -11.57 4.99 -1.30
CA LYS A 28 -10.65 4.25 -0.40
C LYS A 28 -11.37 3.15 0.38
N ILE A 29 -12.58 3.40 0.88
CA ILE A 29 -13.37 2.39 1.60
C ILE A 29 -13.73 1.23 0.65
N ARG A 30 -14.18 1.53 -0.58
CA ARG A 30 -14.48 0.52 -1.60
C ARG A 30 -13.25 -0.28 -2.01
N PHE A 31 -12.11 0.38 -2.09
CA PHE A 31 -10.84 -0.25 -2.38
C PHE A 31 -10.48 -1.28 -1.28
N LEU A 32 -10.56 -0.91 0.00
CA LEU A 32 -10.30 -1.83 1.12
C LEU A 32 -11.28 -3.02 1.15
N GLU A 33 -12.52 -2.83 0.69
CA GLU A 33 -13.49 -3.91 0.47
C GLU A 33 -13.04 -4.83 -0.68
N ALA A 34 -12.62 -4.27 -1.81
CA ALA A 34 -12.15 -5.04 -2.97
C ALA A 34 -10.92 -5.90 -2.62
N GLU A 35 -10.05 -5.40 -1.75
CA GLU A 35 -8.90 -6.13 -1.20
C GLU A 35 -9.27 -7.21 -0.16
N GLY A 36 -10.55 -7.32 0.18
CA GLY A 36 -11.03 -8.28 1.20
C GLY A 36 -10.49 -7.97 2.60
N LEU A 37 -10.23 -6.71 2.90
CA LEU A 37 -9.83 -6.24 4.23
C LEU A 37 -11.04 -5.93 5.10
N ILE A 38 -12.15 -5.54 4.48
CA ILE A 38 -13.46 -5.37 5.09
C ILE A 38 -14.50 -6.07 4.22
N GLU A 39 -15.51 -6.69 4.84
CA GLU A 39 -16.54 -7.47 4.13
C GLU A 39 -17.94 -7.05 4.61
N PRO A 40 -18.39 -5.83 4.24
CA PRO A 40 -19.69 -5.36 4.67
C PRO A 40 -20.81 -6.22 4.05
N GLU A 41 -21.80 -6.59 4.86
CA GLU A 41 -23.01 -7.22 4.36
C GLU A 41 -23.69 -6.38 3.28
N ARG A 42 -24.46 -7.05 2.41
CA ARG A 42 -25.30 -6.36 1.42
C ARG A 42 -26.78 -6.57 1.73
N THR A 43 -27.56 -5.51 1.52
CA THR A 43 -29.02 -5.63 1.51
C THR A 43 -29.48 -6.48 0.34
N PRO A 44 -30.73 -7.02 0.35
CA PRO A 44 -31.32 -7.66 -0.82
C PRO A 44 -31.35 -6.77 -2.07
N SER A 45 -31.34 -5.44 -1.88
CA SER A 45 -31.25 -4.42 -2.94
C SER A 45 -29.82 -4.02 -3.31
N GLY A 46 -28.79 -4.72 -2.78
CA GLY A 46 -27.39 -4.55 -3.16
C GLY A 46 -26.63 -3.44 -2.43
N TYR A 47 -27.24 -2.70 -1.50
CA TYR A 47 -26.58 -1.67 -0.73
C TYR A 47 -25.70 -2.27 0.39
N ARG A 48 -24.54 -1.66 0.65
CA ARG A 48 -23.60 -2.06 1.73
C ARG A 48 -24.13 -1.68 3.09
N LYS A 49 -24.01 -2.61 4.03
CA LYS A 49 -24.29 -2.41 5.46
C LYS A 49 -22.99 -2.58 6.23
N PHE A 50 -22.58 -1.53 6.92
CA PHE A 50 -21.40 -1.56 7.78
C PHE A 50 -21.88 -1.65 9.23
N TYR A 51 -21.50 -2.71 9.91
CA TYR A 51 -21.70 -2.86 11.34
C TYR A 51 -20.58 -2.15 12.13
N VAL A 52 -20.74 -2.04 13.42
CA VAL A 52 -19.73 -1.39 14.28
C VAL A 52 -18.36 -2.07 14.15
N GLU A 53 -18.37 -3.39 14.04
CA GLU A 53 -17.17 -4.21 13.85
C GLU A 53 -16.44 -3.87 12.53
N ASP A 54 -17.18 -3.70 11.45
CA ASP A 54 -16.60 -3.28 10.14
C ASP A 54 -15.96 -1.90 10.24
N VAL A 55 -16.58 -0.97 10.97
CA VAL A 55 -16.07 0.39 11.15
C VAL A 55 -14.79 0.40 12.00
N GLU A 56 -14.76 -0.38 13.09
CA GLU A 56 -13.58 -0.49 13.93
C GLU A 56 -12.43 -1.21 13.19
N ARG A 57 -12.74 -2.25 12.42
CA ARG A 57 -11.78 -2.91 11.53
C ARG A 57 -11.22 -1.94 10.50
N LEU A 58 -12.07 -1.13 9.87
CA LEU A 58 -11.65 -0.08 8.95
C LEU A 58 -10.70 0.92 9.60
N LYS A 59 -11.00 1.40 10.80
CA LYS A 59 -10.12 2.32 11.55
C LYS A 59 -8.78 1.66 11.90
N SER A 60 -8.78 0.40 12.33
CA SER A 60 -7.53 -0.33 12.62
C SER A 60 -6.65 -0.44 11.39
N ILE A 61 -7.22 -0.76 10.21
CA ILE A 61 -6.51 -0.81 8.95
C ILE A 61 -5.88 0.55 8.62
N LEU A 62 -6.65 1.62 8.76
CA LEU A 62 -6.20 2.98 8.47
C LEU A 62 -5.11 3.44 9.44
N ARG A 63 -5.17 3.06 10.73
CA ARG A 63 -4.09 3.31 11.71
C ARG A 63 -2.82 2.58 11.32
N MET A 64 -2.89 1.28 11.03
CA MET A 64 -1.73 0.50 10.59
C MET A 64 -1.10 1.08 9.32
N GLN A 65 -1.90 1.57 8.37
CA GLN A 65 -1.37 2.24 7.18
C GLN A 65 -0.72 3.60 7.49
N ARG A 66 -1.31 4.40 8.39
CA ARG A 66 -0.82 5.74 8.73
C ARG A 66 0.39 5.70 9.64
N ASP A 67 0.33 4.89 10.69
CA ASP A 67 1.28 4.94 11.80
C ASP A 67 2.44 3.97 11.61
N GLU A 68 2.19 2.79 10.98
CA GLU A 68 3.18 1.74 10.78
C GLU A 68 3.61 1.59 9.31
N TYR A 69 2.99 2.32 8.37
CA TYR A 69 3.25 2.23 6.92
C TYR A 69 3.19 0.80 6.38
N LEU A 70 2.34 -0.05 6.96
CA LEU A 70 2.24 -1.45 6.60
C LEU A 70 1.55 -1.63 5.24
N PRO A 71 2.09 -2.51 4.38
CA PRO A 71 1.40 -2.95 3.17
C PRO A 71 0.07 -3.64 3.51
N LEU A 72 -0.92 -3.51 2.62
CA LEU A 72 -2.26 -4.08 2.86
C LEU A 72 -2.26 -5.59 3.09
N LYS A 73 -1.35 -6.31 2.44
CA LYS A 73 -1.17 -7.76 2.62
C LYS A 73 -0.77 -8.10 4.06
N VAL A 74 0.20 -7.37 4.62
CA VAL A 74 0.65 -7.54 6.00
C VAL A 74 -0.46 -7.18 6.99
N ILE A 75 -1.23 -6.12 6.68
CA ILE A 75 -2.40 -5.76 7.48
C ILE A 75 -3.44 -6.88 7.44
N LYS A 76 -3.67 -7.47 6.27
CA LYS A 76 -4.62 -8.59 6.11
C LYS A 76 -4.19 -9.81 6.91
N GLU A 77 -2.93 -10.19 6.86
CA GLU A 77 -2.35 -11.29 7.65
C GLU A 77 -2.48 -11.04 9.15
N ARG A 78 -2.10 -9.85 9.64
CA ARG A 78 -2.27 -9.48 11.06
C ARG A 78 -3.72 -9.52 11.52
N LEU A 79 -4.66 -9.10 10.69
CA LEU A 79 -6.08 -9.13 11.04
C LEU A 79 -6.65 -10.55 11.08
N LEU A 80 -6.08 -11.48 10.28
CA LEU A 80 -6.42 -12.90 10.33
C LEU A 80 -5.86 -13.56 11.60
N ASP A 81 -4.63 -13.24 11.98
CA ASP A 81 -4.01 -13.75 13.21
C ASP A 81 -4.73 -13.25 14.48
N GLN A 82 -5.13 -11.98 14.51
CA GLN A 82 -5.91 -11.42 15.62
C GLN A 82 -7.34 -12.00 15.71
N GLY A 83 -7.89 -12.49 14.61
CA GLY A 83 -9.18 -13.18 14.59
C GLY A 83 -9.13 -14.61 15.14
N ALA A 84 -7.94 -15.22 15.26
CA ALA A 84 -7.73 -16.55 15.79
C ALA A 84 -7.49 -16.59 17.32
N GLU A 85 -7.23 -15.43 17.96
CA GLU A 85 -6.94 -15.32 19.41
C GLU A 85 -8.12 -14.79 20.25
N GLY A 86 -9.32 -15.06 19.82
CA GLY A 86 -10.57 -14.65 20.48
C GLY A 86 -11.13 -15.64 21.50
N GLU A 87 -10.30 -16.41 22.26
CA GLU A 87 -10.73 -17.13 23.46
C GLU A 87 -9.51 -17.51 24.30
N SER A 88 -9.16 -16.65 25.27
CA SER A 88 -8.83 -17.03 26.65
C SER A 88 -8.20 -15.83 27.37
N VAL A 89 -8.91 -15.38 28.37
CA VAL A 89 -8.44 -14.48 29.42
C VAL A 89 -7.65 -15.32 30.39
N ASP A 90 -6.42 -14.95 30.69
CA ASP A 90 -5.89 -15.06 32.05
C ASP A 90 -4.73 -14.08 32.26
N GLU A 91 -4.85 -13.31 33.35
CA GLU A 91 -3.88 -12.37 33.90
C GLU A 91 -2.64 -13.11 34.40
N ASP A 92 -1.45 -12.62 34.15
CA ASP A 92 -0.47 -12.17 35.15
C ASP A 92 0.94 -12.01 34.57
N GLY A 93 1.59 -10.89 34.95
CA GLY A 93 3.02 -10.93 35.25
C GLY A 93 4.04 -10.40 34.23
N SER A 94 4.26 -9.06 34.28
CA SER A 94 5.55 -8.32 34.19
C SER A 94 6.50 -8.44 32.98
N PRO A 95 7.18 -7.34 32.66
CA PRO A 95 7.89 -7.15 31.39
C PRO A 95 9.33 -7.67 31.47
N SER A 96 9.69 -8.50 30.52
CA SER A 96 11.09 -8.83 30.26
C SER A 96 11.47 -8.24 28.89
N GLY A 97 12.45 -7.34 28.90
CA GLY A 97 13.02 -6.79 27.70
C GLY A 97 13.60 -7.89 26.82
N GLY A 98 13.18 -7.90 25.57
CA GLY A 98 13.72 -8.70 24.51
C GLY A 98 13.86 -7.80 23.30
N GLU A 99 15.11 -7.55 22.92
CA GLU A 99 15.45 -6.93 21.64
C GLU A 99 14.88 -7.82 20.54
N GLY A 100 13.70 -7.44 20.04
CA GLY A 100 13.07 -8.08 18.91
C GLY A 100 13.74 -7.62 17.63
N GLU A 101 14.59 -8.44 17.08
CA GLU A 101 15.01 -8.35 15.69
C GLU A 101 13.74 -8.27 14.84
N THR A 102 13.53 -7.13 14.19
CA THR A 102 12.50 -6.95 13.17
C THR A 102 12.87 -7.81 11.97
N SER A 103 12.50 -9.08 12.02
CA SER A 103 12.46 -9.97 10.87
C SER A 103 11.26 -9.60 10.00
N GLY A 104 11.33 -8.44 9.35
CA GLY A 104 10.42 -8.05 8.30
C GLY A 104 10.88 -8.63 6.96
N GLY A 105 10.83 -9.94 6.80
CA GLY A 105 11.10 -10.61 5.55
C GLY A 105 9.83 -11.24 5.00
N GLY A 106 8.97 -10.45 4.38
CA GLY A 106 7.80 -10.94 3.65
C GLY A 106 7.67 -10.15 2.36
N ASP A 107 7.69 -10.86 1.28
CA ASP A 107 7.28 -10.61 -0.11
C ASP A 107 7.00 -9.12 -0.45
N ASP A 108 8.06 -8.35 -0.51
CA ASP A 108 8.02 -6.89 -0.63
C ASP A 108 7.84 -6.41 -2.10
N LEU A 109 7.79 -7.35 -3.03
CA LEU A 109 7.21 -7.19 -4.36
C LEU A 109 5.73 -7.61 -4.33
N ALA A 110 5.03 -7.34 -3.20
CA ALA A 110 3.62 -7.60 -3.05
C ALA A 110 2.90 -7.11 -4.29
N GLU A 111 2.25 -8.03 -4.98
CA GLU A 111 1.46 -7.73 -6.16
C GLU A 111 0.52 -6.57 -5.82
N ALA A 112 0.61 -5.53 -6.63
CA ALA A 112 -0.36 -4.45 -6.55
C ALA A 112 -1.76 -5.05 -6.71
N PRO A 113 -2.79 -4.40 -6.16
CA PRO A 113 -4.16 -4.89 -6.25
C PRO A 113 -4.52 -5.28 -7.67
N THR A 114 -4.58 -6.58 -7.93
CA THR A 114 -4.90 -7.12 -9.25
C THR A 114 -6.33 -6.75 -9.63
N GLY A 115 -6.49 -6.08 -10.75
CA GLY A 115 -7.81 -5.71 -11.28
C GLY A 115 -8.33 -4.34 -10.84
N LEU A 116 -7.53 -3.52 -10.14
CA LEU A 116 -7.87 -2.14 -9.90
C LEU A 116 -7.74 -1.36 -11.21
N GLN A 117 -8.83 -0.72 -11.63
CA GLN A 117 -8.84 0.20 -12.77
C GLN A 117 -9.55 1.46 -12.34
N MET A 118 -8.85 2.57 -12.32
CA MET A 118 -9.36 3.88 -11.93
C MET A 118 -9.15 4.89 -13.05
N SER A 119 -10.16 5.69 -13.32
CA SER A 119 -10.02 6.89 -14.14
C SER A 119 -9.11 7.92 -13.45
N LEU A 120 -8.67 8.94 -14.17
CA LEU A 120 -7.88 10.05 -13.61
C LEU A 120 -8.61 10.73 -12.44
N GLU A 121 -9.93 10.91 -12.56
CA GLU A 121 -10.77 11.52 -11.54
C GLU A 121 -10.82 10.66 -10.26
N GLU A 122 -11.04 9.37 -10.43
CA GLU A 122 -11.10 8.42 -9.31
C GLU A 122 -9.73 8.29 -8.64
N MET A 123 -8.65 8.23 -9.40
CA MET A 123 -7.28 8.17 -8.90
C MET A 123 -6.93 9.43 -8.10
N SER A 124 -7.27 10.62 -8.63
CA SER A 124 -7.08 11.89 -7.92
C SER A 124 -7.88 11.94 -6.62
N ALA A 125 -9.13 11.48 -6.65
CA ALA A 125 -9.98 11.45 -5.44
C ALA A 125 -9.49 10.43 -4.41
N ALA A 126 -8.97 9.28 -4.86
CA ALA A 126 -8.51 8.21 -3.99
C ALA A 126 -7.17 8.53 -3.31
N THR A 127 -6.23 9.11 -4.05
CA THR A 127 -4.90 9.45 -3.56
C THR A 127 -4.82 10.84 -2.93
N GLY A 128 -5.72 11.75 -3.30
CA GLY A 128 -5.67 13.17 -2.95
C GLY A 128 -4.58 13.97 -3.70
N VAL A 129 -4.03 13.41 -4.77
CA VAL A 129 -3.12 14.10 -5.69
C VAL A 129 -3.94 14.81 -6.76
N GLU A 130 -3.65 16.08 -7.02
CA GLU A 130 -4.35 16.86 -8.04
C GLU A 130 -4.14 16.26 -9.45
N ARG A 131 -5.18 16.29 -10.27
CA ARG A 131 -5.17 15.71 -11.64
C ARG A 131 -4.03 16.23 -12.50
N ASP A 132 -3.72 17.53 -12.39
CA ASP A 132 -2.64 18.12 -13.17
C ASP A 132 -1.27 17.61 -12.71
N ARG A 133 -1.11 17.33 -11.41
CA ARG A 133 0.10 16.68 -10.86
C ARG A 133 0.24 15.22 -11.33
N ILE A 134 -0.88 14.49 -11.43
CA ILE A 134 -0.86 13.12 -11.98
C ILE A 134 -0.41 13.14 -13.44
N LYS A 135 -0.96 14.06 -14.25
CA LYS A 135 -0.53 14.23 -15.66
C LYS A 135 0.94 14.65 -15.78
N GLU A 136 1.40 15.50 -14.88
CA GLU A 136 2.81 15.90 -14.85
C GLU A 136 3.70 14.68 -14.53
N LEU A 137 3.34 13.85 -13.54
CA LEU A 137 4.04 12.60 -13.24
C LEU A 137 4.01 11.62 -14.43
N GLU A 138 2.89 11.55 -15.14
CA GLU A 138 2.75 10.76 -16.37
C GLU A 138 3.69 11.28 -17.47
N SER A 139 3.82 12.61 -17.63
CA SER A 139 4.74 13.21 -18.60
C SER A 139 6.21 12.89 -18.33
N PHE A 140 6.57 12.66 -17.06
CA PHE A 140 7.90 12.20 -16.67
C PHE A 140 8.01 10.66 -16.65
N GLY A 141 6.93 9.95 -16.98
CA GLY A 141 6.87 8.49 -17.00
C GLY A 141 7.02 7.84 -15.63
N LEU A 142 6.66 8.54 -14.55
CA LEU A 142 6.61 8.00 -13.19
C LEU A 142 5.32 7.23 -12.96
N VAL A 143 4.26 7.61 -13.65
CA VAL A 143 2.94 6.98 -13.65
C VAL A 143 2.58 6.69 -15.09
N CYS A 144 1.87 5.61 -15.36
CA CYS A 144 1.50 5.23 -16.72
C CYS A 144 0.01 4.95 -16.82
N SER A 145 -0.70 5.72 -17.65
CA SER A 145 -2.09 5.34 -17.97
C SER A 145 -2.12 4.16 -18.93
N HIS A 146 -3.02 3.22 -18.68
CA HIS A 146 -3.23 2.00 -19.45
C HIS A 146 -4.52 2.10 -20.28
N GLY A 147 -4.65 1.27 -21.31
CA GLY A 147 -5.86 1.18 -22.14
C GLY A 147 -5.83 2.06 -23.38
N PRO A 148 -6.85 1.93 -24.26
CA PRO A 148 -6.97 2.72 -25.48
C PRO A 148 -7.34 4.17 -25.19
N ASP A 149 -7.04 5.06 -26.15
CA ASP A 149 -7.44 6.46 -26.07
C ASP A 149 -8.96 6.57 -25.91
N GLY A 150 -9.38 7.31 -24.86
CA GLY A 150 -10.77 7.48 -24.46
C GLY A 150 -11.29 6.53 -23.38
N ALA A 151 -10.50 5.48 -23.02
CA ALA A 151 -10.77 4.56 -21.89
C ALA A 151 -9.50 4.33 -21.08
N LYS A 152 -8.71 5.38 -20.83
CA LYS A 152 -7.49 5.31 -20.02
C LYS A 152 -7.83 5.07 -18.57
N TYR A 153 -7.08 4.17 -17.95
CA TYR A 153 -7.16 3.86 -16.52
C TYR A 153 -5.77 3.77 -15.91
N TYR A 154 -5.70 3.92 -14.62
CA TYR A 154 -4.53 3.71 -13.77
C TYR A 154 -4.76 2.46 -12.92
N ASP A 155 -3.72 1.72 -12.66
CA ASP A 155 -3.81 0.45 -11.92
C ASP A 155 -3.39 0.58 -10.44
N GLY A 156 -3.23 -0.58 -9.78
CA GLY A 156 -2.86 -0.63 -8.37
C GLY A 156 -1.45 -0.16 -8.08
N ASP A 157 -0.50 -0.38 -9.00
CA ASP A 157 0.88 0.09 -8.86
C ASP A 157 0.93 1.62 -8.91
N ASP A 158 0.18 2.22 -9.84
CA ASP A 158 0.03 3.67 -9.94
C ASP A 158 -0.57 4.27 -8.67
N TYR A 159 -1.57 3.58 -8.08
CA TYR A 159 -2.18 4.01 -6.82
C TYR A 159 -1.17 4.03 -5.66
N ILE A 160 -0.38 2.97 -5.51
CA ILE A 160 0.65 2.88 -4.48
C ILE A 160 1.68 4.00 -4.67
N LEU A 161 2.18 4.15 -5.90
CA LEU A 161 3.18 5.16 -6.24
C LEU A 161 2.66 6.58 -5.95
N LEU A 162 1.44 6.92 -6.37
CA LEU A 162 0.84 8.22 -6.13
C LEU A 162 0.61 8.50 -4.63
N SER A 163 0.28 7.47 -3.86
CA SER A 163 0.12 7.59 -2.41
C SER A 163 1.44 7.96 -1.73
N ILE A 164 2.56 7.40 -2.20
CA ILE A 164 3.91 7.73 -1.71
C ILE A 164 4.34 9.12 -2.19
N VAL A 165 4.15 9.42 -3.48
CA VAL A 165 4.55 10.69 -4.10
C VAL A 165 3.83 11.88 -3.47
N LYS A 166 2.58 11.71 -3.04
CA LYS A 166 1.83 12.73 -2.29
C LYS A 166 2.62 13.26 -1.08
N ASP A 167 3.27 12.37 -0.35
CA ASP A 167 4.04 12.77 0.82
C ASP A 167 5.28 13.59 0.45
N PHE A 168 5.93 13.30 -0.67
CA PHE A 168 7.03 14.12 -1.18
C PHE A 168 6.59 15.55 -1.50
N PHE A 169 5.38 15.74 -2.03
CA PHE A 169 4.86 17.08 -2.32
C PHE A 169 4.70 17.95 -1.07
N ARG A 170 4.44 17.35 0.10
CA ARG A 170 4.38 18.06 1.39
C ARG A 170 5.71 18.68 1.77
N PHE A 171 6.82 18.15 1.27
CA PHE A 171 8.18 18.67 1.47
C PHE A 171 8.63 19.60 0.32
N GLY A 172 7.73 20.00 -0.58
CA GLY A 172 8.05 20.86 -1.72
C GLY A 172 8.83 20.14 -2.84
N VAL A 173 8.87 18.81 -2.82
CA VAL A 173 9.47 18.04 -3.92
C VAL A 173 8.51 18.05 -5.10
N GLU A 174 9.00 18.42 -6.28
CA GLU A 174 8.22 18.45 -7.51
C GLU A 174 8.42 17.18 -8.34
N PRO A 175 7.50 16.83 -9.28
CA PRO A 175 7.60 15.63 -10.12
C PRO A 175 8.95 15.48 -10.83
N ARG A 176 9.51 16.57 -11.34
CA ARG A 176 10.84 16.57 -12.00
C ARG A 176 11.97 16.05 -11.11
N HIS A 177 11.91 16.28 -9.79
CA HIS A 177 12.92 15.79 -8.86
C HIS A 177 12.82 14.28 -8.63
N LEU A 178 11.65 13.70 -8.85
CA LEU A 178 11.39 12.27 -8.65
C LEU A 178 11.92 11.40 -9.82
N THR A 179 12.24 12.02 -10.96
CA THR A 179 12.80 11.29 -12.13
C THR A 179 14.12 10.58 -11.80
N MET A 180 14.88 11.10 -10.83
CA MET A 180 16.11 10.44 -10.36
C MET A 180 15.83 9.04 -9.80
N TYR A 181 14.73 8.87 -9.07
CA TYR A 181 14.33 7.56 -8.52
C TYR A 181 13.99 6.60 -9.66
N LYS A 182 13.19 7.05 -10.65
CA LYS A 182 12.86 6.23 -11.82
C LYS A 182 14.10 5.71 -12.52
N HIS A 183 15.04 6.58 -12.85
CA HIS A 183 16.28 6.18 -13.54
C HIS A 183 17.15 5.25 -12.69
N PHE A 184 17.10 5.40 -11.37
CA PHE A 184 17.82 4.48 -10.49
C PHE A 184 17.17 3.11 -10.50
N GLU A 185 15.84 3.04 -10.34
CA GLU A 185 15.07 1.80 -10.30
C GLU A 185 15.12 1.05 -11.65
N GLU A 186 15.10 1.76 -12.78
CA GLU A 186 15.29 1.15 -14.11
C GLU A 186 16.63 0.41 -14.19
N ARG A 187 17.72 1.06 -13.77
CA ARG A 187 19.05 0.43 -13.77
C ARG A 187 19.17 -0.74 -12.79
N GLU A 188 18.50 -0.63 -11.66
CA GLU A 188 18.48 -1.71 -10.67
C GLU A 188 17.70 -2.92 -11.20
N ALA A 189 16.55 -2.69 -11.86
CA ALA A 189 15.79 -3.74 -12.51
C ALA A 189 16.61 -4.46 -13.59
N ASP A 190 17.27 -3.73 -14.48
CA ASP A 190 18.16 -4.29 -15.51
C ASP A 190 19.28 -5.13 -14.88
N PHE A 191 19.84 -4.67 -13.77
CA PHE A 191 20.87 -5.42 -13.04
C PHE A 191 20.30 -6.71 -12.45
N PHE A 192 19.13 -6.68 -11.84
CA PHE A 192 18.48 -7.88 -11.29
C PHE A 192 18.09 -8.86 -12.38
N GLU A 193 17.59 -8.38 -13.52
CA GLU A 193 17.32 -9.23 -14.69
C GLU A 193 18.58 -9.96 -15.15
N THR A 194 19.72 -9.27 -15.19
CA THR A 194 21.00 -9.89 -15.54
C THR A 194 21.37 -11.05 -14.61
N ILE A 195 21.08 -10.91 -13.31
CA ILE A 195 21.34 -11.96 -12.30
C ILE A 195 20.44 -13.18 -12.51
N VAL A 196 19.14 -12.98 -12.78
CA VAL A 196 18.19 -14.08 -12.89
C VAL A 196 18.11 -14.69 -14.30
N ALA A 197 18.62 -14.02 -15.32
CA ALA A 197 18.57 -14.47 -16.71
C ALA A 197 19.10 -15.91 -16.92
N PRO A 198 20.19 -16.37 -16.30
CA PRO A 198 20.65 -17.75 -16.43
C PRO A 198 19.61 -18.77 -15.93
N THR A 199 18.94 -18.48 -14.83
CA THR A 199 17.90 -19.32 -14.26
C THR A 199 16.66 -19.37 -15.16
N LEU A 200 16.23 -18.23 -15.68
CA LEU A 200 15.07 -18.14 -16.57
C LEU A 200 15.27 -18.86 -17.91
N ARG A 201 16.52 -19.00 -18.38
CA ARG A 201 16.82 -19.77 -19.60
C ARG A 201 16.47 -21.25 -19.51
N GLN A 202 16.32 -21.81 -18.34
CA GLN A 202 15.97 -23.23 -18.13
C GLN A 202 14.51 -23.56 -18.50
N LYS A 203 13.64 -22.55 -18.70
CA LYS A 203 12.26 -22.64 -19.22
C LYS A 203 11.34 -23.66 -18.51
N ASN A 204 11.59 -23.98 -17.25
CA ASN A 204 10.73 -24.84 -16.45
C ASN A 204 10.04 -24.03 -15.33
N PRO A 205 8.92 -24.54 -14.75
CA PRO A 205 8.19 -23.85 -13.70
C PRO A 205 9.02 -23.61 -12.42
N ASP A 206 9.89 -24.55 -12.07
CA ASP A 206 10.73 -24.43 -10.87
C ASP A 206 11.79 -23.34 -11.04
N ALA A 207 12.37 -23.22 -12.23
CA ALA A 207 13.28 -22.12 -12.54
C ALA A 207 12.60 -20.75 -12.46
N ARG A 208 11.33 -20.64 -12.89
CA ARG A 208 10.56 -19.41 -12.76
C ARG A 208 10.34 -19.04 -11.28
N ARG A 209 9.95 -20.02 -10.46
CA ARG A 209 9.78 -19.82 -9.01
C ARG A 209 11.09 -19.40 -8.35
N ALA A 210 12.20 -20.09 -8.67
CA ALA A 210 13.52 -19.74 -8.15
C ALA A 210 13.96 -18.34 -8.57
N ALA A 211 13.71 -17.94 -9.83
CA ALA A 211 14.01 -16.59 -10.29
C ALA A 211 13.15 -15.53 -9.58
N SER A 212 11.85 -15.78 -9.39
CA SER A 212 10.96 -14.90 -8.64
C SER A 212 11.43 -14.73 -7.19
N GLN A 213 11.78 -15.82 -6.52
CA GLN A 213 12.32 -15.77 -5.16
C GLN A 213 13.63 -14.97 -5.10
N THR A 214 14.53 -15.19 -6.05
CA THR A 214 15.80 -14.45 -6.14
C THR A 214 15.56 -12.95 -6.33
N LEU A 215 14.60 -12.56 -7.19
CA LEU A 215 14.24 -11.16 -7.38
C LEU A 215 13.68 -10.53 -6.10
N SER A 216 12.82 -11.24 -5.38
CA SER A 216 12.29 -10.79 -4.09
C SER A 216 13.42 -10.57 -3.07
N ASP A 217 14.32 -11.55 -2.92
CA ASP A 217 15.45 -11.45 -2.00
C ASP A 217 16.41 -10.30 -2.36
N LEU A 218 16.65 -10.08 -3.65
CA LEU A 218 17.44 -8.95 -4.15
C LEU A 218 16.77 -7.61 -3.83
N ALA A 219 15.47 -7.48 -4.04
CA ALA A 219 14.72 -6.26 -3.74
C ALA A 219 14.78 -5.91 -2.26
N VAL A 220 14.59 -6.89 -1.37
CA VAL A 220 14.72 -6.72 0.08
C VAL A 220 16.13 -6.28 0.46
N THR A 221 17.15 -6.95 -0.09
CA THR A 221 18.56 -6.66 0.21
C THR A 221 18.95 -5.27 -0.28
N SER A 222 18.53 -4.90 -1.48
CA SER A 222 18.79 -3.58 -2.06
C SER A 222 18.16 -2.46 -1.25
N ARG A 223 16.92 -2.66 -0.77
CA ARG A 223 16.28 -1.69 0.11
C ARG A 223 17.08 -1.45 1.39
N LYS A 224 17.56 -2.51 2.04
CA LYS A 224 18.42 -2.40 3.22
C LYS A 224 19.72 -1.64 2.91
N LEU A 225 20.33 -1.92 1.76
CA LEU A 225 21.53 -1.21 1.31
C LEU A 225 21.26 0.28 1.07
N LYS A 226 20.19 0.61 0.32
CA LYS A 226 19.77 2.00 0.05
C LYS A 226 19.54 2.77 1.35
N GLN A 227 18.86 2.17 2.31
CA GLN A 227 18.60 2.77 3.62
C GLN A 227 19.89 3.00 4.43
N ALA A 228 20.82 2.05 4.42
CA ALA A 228 22.10 2.18 5.10
C ALA A 228 22.96 3.30 4.48
N LEU A 229 23.04 3.36 3.15
CA LEU A 229 23.74 4.40 2.41
C LEU A 229 23.16 5.79 2.66
N LEU A 230 21.82 5.91 2.63
CA LEU A 230 21.12 7.17 2.90
C LEU A 230 21.40 7.64 4.33
N ARG A 231 21.31 6.73 5.32
CA ARG A 231 21.63 7.03 6.72
C ARG A 231 23.06 7.54 6.88
N SER A 232 24.04 6.89 6.22
CA SER A 232 25.44 7.30 6.28
C SER A 232 25.62 8.71 5.73
N ASN A 233 25.11 8.96 4.53
CA ASN A 233 25.25 10.26 3.86
C ASN A 233 24.58 11.40 4.63
N LEU A 234 23.35 11.17 5.16
CA LEU A 234 22.65 12.18 5.93
C LEU A 234 23.38 12.50 7.26
N ARG A 235 23.92 11.48 7.94
CA ARG A 235 24.69 11.68 9.16
C ARG A 235 25.94 12.52 8.93
N ASP A 236 26.63 12.30 7.83
CA ASP A 236 27.84 13.04 7.50
C ASP A 236 27.53 14.51 7.13
N ASN A 237 26.44 14.74 6.40
CA ASN A 237 25.97 16.09 6.08
C ASN A 237 25.54 16.87 7.35
N LEU A 238 24.85 16.22 8.31
CA LEU A 238 24.43 16.87 9.57
C LEU A 238 25.61 17.17 10.51
N LYS A 239 26.75 16.49 10.37
CA LYS A 239 27.96 16.80 11.15
C LYS A 239 28.78 17.92 10.53
N SER A 240 28.56 18.21 9.24
CA SER A 240 29.29 19.23 8.49
C SER A 240 28.57 20.57 8.41
N ALA A 241 27.33 20.64 8.89
CA ALA A 241 26.49 21.83 9.00
C ALA A 241 26.57 22.44 10.41
#